data_68e337a1b9f58247d6e16bceb2e8e99a
#
_entry.id   68e337a1b9f58247d6e16bceb2e8e99a
#
_cell.length_a   1.000
_cell.length_b   1.000
_cell.length_c   1.000
_cell.angle_alpha   90.00
_cell.angle_beta   90.00
_cell.angle_gamma   90.00
#
_symmetry.space_group_name_H-M   'P 1'
#
loop_
_entity.id
_entity.type
_entity.pdbx_description
1 polymer ?
#
loop_
_entity_poly.entity_id
_entity_poly.type
_entity_poly.pdbx_seq_one_letter_code
_entity_poly.pdbx_strand_id
1 'polypeptide(L)'
;MTEKTRRTPRQSRSEATVEAILEAAFQLLEAGGVEALTTNHIAERAGVSVGTLYQYFGGKQAILAGLAQKRAEAARDRIAEIVIANSSVGRPELGAVRLIVRTLATAFEGSPATRRALLDALTAEGGDDVVMRNHVTFFDMIAGKAALGFDLSPEAGFVLTHAVVGLLRAATIESDLALEPQALEDELVRLMEAYISALLVARSG
;
A
#
# COMPACT_ATOMS: atom_id res chain seq x y z
N MET A 1 12.90 23.63 -16.40
CA MET A 1 11.76 24.48 -15.90
C MET A 1 10.53 23.61 -15.93
N THR A 2 10.15 23.06 -14.79
CA THR A 2 8.97 22.19 -14.64
C THR A 2 7.75 23.08 -14.43
N GLU A 3 6.87 23.09 -15.40
CA GLU A 3 5.60 23.82 -15.38
C GLU A 3 4.68 23.19 -14.32
N LYS A 4 4.55 23.86 -13.18
CA LYS A 4 3.67 23.47 -12.08
C LYS A 4 2.23 23.75 -12.52
N THR A 5 1.54 22.74 -13.04
CA THR A 5 0.13 22.83 -13.46
C THR A 5 -0.71 23.36 -12.32
N ARG A 6 -1.25 24.55 -12.47
CA ARG A 6 -2.04 25.27 -11.46
C ARG A 6 -3.41 24.58 -11.37
N ARG A 7 -3.64 23.78 -10.31
CA ARG A 7 -4.94 23.12 -10.05
C ARG A 7 -6.05 24.17 -10.01
N THR A 8 -7.19 23.89 -10.68
CA THR A 8 -8.34 24.79 -10.65
C THR A 8 -9.04 24.72 -9.29
N PRO A 9 -9.67 25.82 -8.79
CA PRO A 9 -10.36 25.84 -7.48
C PRO A 9 -11.46 24.80 -7.34
N ARG A 10 -12.07 24.36 -8.43
CA ARG A 10 -13.10 23.31 -8.46
C ARG A 10 -12.50 21.94 -8.22
N GLN A 11 -11.33 21.67 -8.78
CA GLN A 11 -10.62 20.40 -8.61
C GLN A 11 -10.11 20.24 -7.18
N SER A 12 -9.58 21.29 -6.56
CA SER A 12 -9.11 21.25 -5.18
C SER A 12 -10.24 21.01 -4.16
N ARG A 13 -11.45 21.56 -4.42
CA ARG A 13 -12.63 21.28 -3.58
C ARG A 13 -13.11 19.83 -3.71
N SER A 14 -13.08 19.29 -4.92
CA SER A 14 -13.45 17.91 -5.18
C SER A 14 -12.50 16.95 -4.45
N GLU A 15 -11.19 17.18 -4.55
CA GLU A 15 -10.16 16.40 -3.85
C GLU A 15 -10.33 16.49 -2.33
N ALA A 16 -10.56 17.69 -1.78
CA ALA A 16 -10.80 17.88 -0.35
C ALA A 16 -12.07 17.15 0.14
N THR A 17 -13.12 17.10 -0.68
CA THR A 17 -14.36 16.38 -0.35
C THR A 17 -14.12 14.87 -0.32
N VAL A 18 -13.44 14.33 -1.32
CA VAL A 18 -13.05 12.90 -1.36
C VAL A 18 -12.22 12.55 -0.14
N GLU A 19 -11.22 13.38 0.19
CA GLU A 19 -10.38 13.20 1.37
C GLU A 19 -11.18 13.14 2.67
N ALA A 20 -12.10 14.09 2.86
CA ALA A 20 -12.95 14.13 4.05
C ALA A 20 -13.85 12.87 4.17
N ILE A 21 -14.37 12.36 3.05
CA ILE A 21 -15.18 11.13 3.03
C ILE A 21 -14.32 9.90 3.41
N LEU A 22 -13.13 9.78 2.84
CA LEU A 22 -12.22 8.65 3.12
C LEU A 22 -11.72 8.68 4.56
N GLU A 23 -11.37 9.85 5.09
CA GLU A 23 -10.95 10.01 6.49
C GLU A 23 -12.09 9.70 7.47
N ALA A 24 -13.31 10.19 7.19
CA ALA A 24 -14.48 9.86 7.98
C ALA A 24 -14.77 8.34 8.00
N ALA A 25 -14.63 7.68 6.85
CA ALA A 25 -14.79 6.24 6.75
C ALA A 25 -13.72 5.48 7.55
N PHE A 26 -12.46 5.91 7.51
CA PHE A 26 -11.39 5.32 8.30
C PHE A 26 -11.67 5.43 9.81
N GLN A 27 -12.04 6.61 10.28
CA GLN A 27 -12.36 6.83 11.70
C GLN A 27 -13.54 5.98 12.18
N LEU A 28 -14.57 5.82 11.37
CA LEU A 28 -15.72 4.96 11.70
C LEU A 28 -15.33 3.48 11.71
N LEU A 29 -14.50 3.07 10.77
CA LEU A 29 -13.97 1.71 10.67
C LEU A 29 -13.15 1.35 11.91
N GLU A 30 -12.28 2.25 12.37
CA GLU A 30 -11.51 2.08 13.60
C GLU A 30 -12.37 2.02 14.86
N ALA A 31 -13.40 2.86 14.93
CA ALA A 31 -14.25 2.97 16.11
C ALA A 31 -15.24 1.81 16.29
N GLY A 32 -15.73 1.23 15.19
CA GLY A 32 -16.81 0.24 15.26
C GLY A 32 -16.81 -0.82 14.15
N GLY A 33 -15.69 -0.95 13.41
CA GLY A 33 -15.56 -1.94 12.35
C GLY A 33 -16.47 -1.68 11.14
N VAL A 34 -16.58 -2.68 10.28
CA VAL A 34 -17.38 -2.60 9.04
C VAL A 34 -18.87 -2.36 9.31
N GLU A 35 -19.37 -2.79 10.48
CA GLU A 35 -20.79 -2.62 10.87
C GLU A 35 -21.12 -1.15 11.16
N ALA A 36 -20.17 -0.36 11.66
CA ALA A 36 -20.37 1.08 11.90
C ALA A 36 -20.40 1.91 10.60
N LEU A 37 -19.93 1.35 9.50
CA LEU A 37 -19.86 2.02 8.20
C LEU A 37 -21.23 2.03 7.53
N THR A 38 -21.89 3.17 7.53
CA THR A 38 -23.04 3.47 6.69
C THR A 38 -22.78 4.76 5.92
N THR A 39 -23.32 4.89 4.72
CA THR A 39 -23.17 6.13 3.93
C THR A 39 -23.69 7.36 4.65
N ASN A 40 -24.72 7.22 5.49
CA ASN A 40 -25.25 8.31 6.31
C ASN A 40 -24.24 8.75 7.39
N HIS A 41 -23.68 7.81 8.16
CA HIS A 41 -22.68 8.12 9.19
C HIS A 41 -21.39 8.69 8.57
N ILE A 42 -20.97 8.16 7.42
CA ILE A 42 -19.79 8.68 6.71
C ILE A 42 -20.05 10.13 6.25
N ALA A 43 -21.21 10.40 5.65
CA ALA A 43 -21.54 11.75 5.17
C ALA A 43 -21.64 12.76 6.32
N GLU A 44 -22.29 12.37 7.42
CA GLU A 44 -22.41 13.18 8.65
C GLU A 44 -21.01 13.51 9.20
N ARG A 45 -20.16 12.51 9.38
CA ARG A 45 -18.79 12.69 9.92
C ARG A 45 -17.88 13.49 8.98
N ALA A 46 -18.04 13.32 7.67
CA ALA A 46 -17.31 14.09 6.66
C ALA A 46 -17.82 15.53 6.50
N GLY A 47 -18.95 15.89 7.11
CA GLY A 47 -19.55 17.20 6.97
C GLY A 47 -20.14 17.47 5.57
N VAL A 48 -20.57 16.42 4.86
CA VAL A 48 -21.15 16.53 3.53
C VAL A 48 -22.58 15.97 3.49
N SER A 49 -23.38 16.36 2.49
CA SER A 49 -24.68 15.73 2.30
C SER A 49 -24.51 14.30 1.76
N VAL A 50 -25.48 13.42 2.06
CA VAL A 50 -25.51 12.06 1.49
C VAL A 50 -25.57 12.11 -0.04
N GLY A 51 -26.27 13.08 -0.63
CA GLY A 51 -26.28 13.30 -2.08
C GLY A 51 -24.91 13.68 -2.64
N THR A 52 -24.12 14.47 -1.88
CA THR A 52 -22.75 14.81 -2.26
C THR A 52 -21.86 13.57 -2.20
N LEU A 53 -21.98 12.73 -1.18
CA LEU A 53 -21.23 11.47 -1.08
C LEU A 53 -21.47 10.57 -2.29
N TYR A 54 -22.74 10.40 -2.70
CA TYR A 54 -23.08 9.58 -3.87
C TYR A 54 -22.61 10.13 -5.22
N GLN A 55 -22.23 11.40 -5.31
CA GLN A 55 -21.56 11.96 -6.50
C GLN A 55 -20.13 11.44 -6.67
N TYR A 56 -19.47 10.99 -5.59
CA TYR A 56 -18.09 10.51 -5.61
C TYR A 56 -17.98 9.00 -5.47
N PHE A 57 -18.86 8.37 -4.71
CA PHE A 57 -18.80 6.95 -4.40
C PHE A 57 -20.17 6.30 -4.54
N GLY A 58 -20.21 5.15 -5.20
CA GLY A 58 -21.44 4.39 -5.42
C GLY A 58 -22.03 3.74 -4.17
N GLY A 59 -21.30 3.78 -3.05
CA GLY A 59 -21.73 3.20 -1.77
C GLY A 59 -20.57 2.87 -0.84
N LYS A 60 -20.89 2.19 0.26
CA LYS A 60 -19.93 1.80 1.31
C LYS A 60 -18.73 1.02 0.77
N GLN A 61 -18.95 0.08 -0.14
CA GLN A 61 -17.89 -0.75 -0.69
C GLN A 61 -16.92 0.08 -1.55
N ALA A 62 -17.44 0.98 -2.39
CA ALA A 62 -16.63 1.87 -3.20
C ALA A 62 -15.79 2.84 -2.34
N ILE A 63 -16.30 3.26 -1.18
CA ILE A 63 -15.56 4.08 -0.22
C ILE A 63 -14.42 3.27 0.41
N LEU A 64 -14.69 2.03 0.84
CA LEU A 64 -13.66 1.14 1.39
C LEU A 64 -12.56 0.85 0.38
N ALA A 65 -12.93 0.54 -0.85
CA ALA A 65 -11.97 0.31 -1.94
C ALA A 65 -11.15 1.56 -2.24
N GLY A 66 -11.78 2.74 -2.31
CA GLY A 66 -11.09 4.01 -2.48
C GLY A 66 -10.11 4.32 -1.33
N LEU A 67 -10.49 4.00 -0.09
CA LEU A 67 -9.61 4.14 1.06
C LEU A 67 -8.41 3.18 0.98
N ALA A 68 -8.66 1.90 0.66
CA ALA A 68 -7.62 0.90 0.50
C ALA A 68 -6.65 1.24 -0.65
N GLN A 69 -7.19 1.67 -1.79
CA GLN A 69 -6.41 2.12 -2.94
C GLN A 69 -5.52 3.31 -2.58
N LYS A 70 -6.06 4.31 -1.89
CA LYS A 70 -5.29 5.49 -1.46
C LYS A 70 -4.12 5.11 -0.53
N ARG A 71 -4.35 4.18 0.41
CA ARG A 71 -3.30 3.67 1.30
C ARG A 71 -2.20 2.92 0.52
N ALA A 72 -2.60 2.10 -0.43
CA ALA A 72 -1.65 1.39 -1.30
C ALA A 72 -0.84 2.35 -2.19
N GLU A 73 -1.45 3.43 -2.69
CA GLU A 73 -0.76 4.48 -3.46
C GLU A 73 0.26 5.23 -2.61
N ALA A 74 -0.10 5.64 -1.40
CA ALA A 74 0.81 6.31 -0.48
C ALA A 74 2.02 5.41 -0.11
N ALA A 75 1.80 4.12 0.09
CA ALA A 75 2.89 3.17 0.33
C ALA A 75 3.82 3.04 -0.89
N ARG A 76 3.26 2.96 -2.11
CA ARG A 76 4.06 2.94 -3.35
C ARG A 76 4.91 4.19 -3.51
N ASP A 77 4.32 5.38 -3.32
CA ASP A 77 5.04 6.64 -3.43
C ASP A 77 6.20 6.70 -2.42
N ARG A 78 5.95 6.26 -1.19
CA ARG A 78 6.99 6.19 -0.16
C ARG A 78 8.11 5.21 -0.52
N ILE A 79 7.79 4.07 -1.08
CA ILE A 79 8.78 3.10 -1.53
C ILE A 79 9.59 3.67 -2.70
N ALA A 80 8.95 4.36 -3.65
CA ALA A 80 9.65 5.04 -4.73
C ALA A 80 10.68 6.06 -4.21
N GLU A 81 10.32 6.86 -3.20
CA GLU A 81 11.25 7.77 -2.54
C GLU A 81 12.45 7.03 -1.90
N ILE A 82 12.18 5.93 -1.18
CA ILE A 82 13.24 5.11 -0.55
C ILE A 82 14.19 4.58 -1.63
N VAL A 83 13.64 4.04 -2.72
CA VAL A 83 14.40 3.51 -3.84
C VAL A 83 15.28 4.59 -4.47
N ILE A 84 14.72 5.75 -4.79
CA ILE A 84 15.43 6.88 -5.38
C ILE A 84 16.56 7.35 -4.45
N ALA A 85 16.29 7.51 -3.17
CA ALA A 85 17.26 7.97 -2.18
C ALA A 85 18.46 7.02 -2.02
N ASN A 86 18.25 5.72 -2.25
CA ASN A 86 19.29 4.68 -2.09
C ASN A 86 19.94 4.25 -3.42
N SER A 87 19.51 4.80 -4.56
CA SER A 87 20.00 4.45 -5.89
C SER A 87 21.47 4.88 -6.15
N SER A 88 22.01 5.78 -5.38
CA SER A 88 23.30 6.43 -5.63
C SER A 88 24.51 5.62 -5.14
N VAL A 89 24.34 4.53 -4.43
CA VAL A 89 25.39 3.89 -3.62
C VAL A 89 25.95 2.60 -4.25
N GLY A 90 25.43 2.14 -5.39
CA GLY A 90 26.00 0.97 -6.12
C GLY A 90 25.93 -0.36 -5.36
N ARG A 91 25.37 -0.39 -4.16
CA ARG A 91 25.04 -1.57 -3.36
C ARG A 91 23.68 -1.32 -2.70
N PRO A 92 22.77 -2.31 -2.67
CA PRO A 92 21.57 -2.19 -1.87
C PRO A 92 21.99 -1.96 -0.41
N GLU A 93 21.69 -0.80 0.14
CA GLU A 93 21.86 -0.65 1.58
C GLU A 93 20.83 -1.55 2.25
N LEU A 94 21.30 -2.45 3.11
CA LEU A 94 20.43 -3.34 3.91
C LEU A 94 19.34 -2.57 4.65
N GLY A 95 19.62 -1.31 5.03
CA GLY A 95 18.66 -0.38 5.61
C GLY A 95 17.46 -0.05 4.70
N ALA A 96 17.64 -0.01 3.37
CA ALA A 96 16.56 0.27 2.43
C ALA A 96 15.54 -0.88 2.37
N VAL A 97 16.00 -2.13 2.45
CA VAL A 97 15.12 -3.32 2.50
C VAL A 97 14.20 -3.24 3.70
N ARG A 98 14.73 -2.93 4.88
CA ARG A 98 13.94 -2.76 6.11
C ARG A 98 12.91 -1.64 5.98
N LEU A 99 13.29 -0.50 5.40
CA LEU A 99 12.37 0.61 5.19
C LEU A 99 11.22 0.23 4.24
N ILE A 100 11.50 -0.53 3.19
CA ILE A 100 10.48 -1.03 2.25
C ILE A 100 9.54 -2.00 2.96
N VAL A 101 10.07 -3.00 3.66
CA VAL A 101 9.26 -3.98 4.41
C VAL A 101 8.37 -3.28 5.44
N ARG A 102 8.92 -2.34 6.20
CA ARG A 102 8.16 -1.56 7.19
C ARG A 102 7.08 -0.72 6.54
N THR A 103 7.37 -0.06 5.41
CA THR A 103 6.39 0.72 4.66
C THR A 103 5.22 -0.16 4.21
N LEU A 104 5.48 -1.37 3.72
CA LEU A 104 4.44 -2.33 3.35
C LEU A 104 3.66 -2.85 4.57
N ALA A 105 4.35 -3.17 5.66
CA ALA A 105 3.74 -3.66 6.90
C ALA A 105 2.79 -2.61 7.54
N THR A 106 3.11 -1.33 7.39
CA THR A 106 2.32 -0.22 7.92
C THR A 106 1.40 0.46 6.90
N ALA A 107 1.37 -0.02 5.65
CA ALA A 107 0.55 0.58 4.59
C ALA A 107 -0.95 0.63 4.95
N PHE A 108 -1.44 -0.38 5.64
CA PHE A 108 -2.81 -0.47 6.15
C PHE A 108 -2.78 -0.33 7.68
N GLU A 109 -2.56 0.90 8.16
CA GLU A 109 -2.63 1.23 9.58
C GLU A 109 -4.03 0.97 10.16
N GLY A 110 -4.07 0.74 11.48
CA GLY A 110 -5.30 0.55 12.22
C GLY A 110 -5.40 -0.81 12.93
N SER A 111 -6.55 -1.08 13.53
CA SER A 111 -6.84 -2.33 14.20
C SER A 111 -6.72 -3.53 13.25
N PRO A 112 -6.53 -4.76 13.75
CA PRO A 112 -6.53 -5.95 12.90
C PRO A 112 -7.79 -6.08 12.03
N ALA A 113 -8.95 -5.71 12.58
CA ALA A 113 -10.22 -5.72 11.85
C ALA A 113 -10.24 -4.71 10.71
N THR A 114 -9.71 -3.50 10.93
CA THR A 114 -9.58 -2.45 9.91
C THR A 114 -8.64 -2.90 8.80
N ARG A 115 -7.45 -3.40 9.14
CA ARG A 115 -6.49 -3.90 8.15
C ARG A 115 -7.10 -4.99 7.28
N ARG A 116 -7.81 -5.95 7.89
CA ARG A 116 -8.49 -7.02 7.16
C ARG A 116 -9.55 -6.46 6.22
N ALA A 117 -10.41 -5.56 6.69
CA ALA A 117 -11.47 -4.95 5.88
C ALA A 117 -10.91 -4.19 4.67
N LEU A 118 -9.79 -3.47 4.83
CA LEU A 118 -9.13 -2.75 3.73
C LEU A 118 -8.48 -3.71 2.72
N LEU A 119 -7.85 -4.79 3.18
CA LEU A 119 -7.28 -5.81 2.30
C LEU A 119 -8.38 -6.54 1.52
N ASP A 120 -9.49 -6.89 2.16
CA ASP A 120 -10.63 -7.51 1.51
C ASP A 120 -11.25 -6.57 0.47
N ALA A 121 -11.39 -5.27 0.78
CA ALA A 121 -11.90 -4.27 -0.15
C ALA A 121 -11.00 -4.07 -1.36
N LEU A 122 -9.67 -4.08 -1.16
CA LEU A 122 -8.70 -3.96 -2.25
C LEU A 122 -8.81 -5.09 -3.27
N THR A 123 -9.19 -6.28 -2.81
CA THR A 123 -9.34 -7.47 -3.66
C THR A 123 -10.73 -7.63 -4.27
N ALA A 124 -11.78 -7.07 -3.64
CA ALA A 124 -13.17 -7.27 -4.05
C ALA A 124 -13.60 -6.47 -5.29
N GLU A 125 -13.14 -5.21 -5.43
CA GLU A 125 -13.60 -4.30 -6.50
C GLU A 125 -12.87 -4.42 -7.84
N GLY A 126 -11.79 -5.13 -7.93
CA GLY A 126 -11.04 -5.27 -9.17
C GLY A 126 -10.51 -6.67 -9.38
N GLY A 127 -10.85 -7.57 -8.48
CA GLY A 127 -10.30 -8.91 -8.48
C GLY A 127 -8.78 -8.88 -8.55
N ASP A 128 -8.21 -9.89 -9.19
CA ASP A 128 -6.77 -9.99 -9.42
C ASP A 128 -6.17 -8.82 -10.22
N ASP A 129 -6.97 -8.09 -10.99
CA ASP A 129 -6.48 -6.98 -11.85
C ASP A 129 -5.99 -5.75 -11.08
N VAL A 130 -6.60 -5.36 -9.95
CA VAL A 130 -6.14 -4.21 -9.15
C VAL A 130 -4.91 -4.60 -8.34
N VAL A 131 -4.97 -5.79 -7.73
CA VAL A 131 -3.82 -6.37 -7.02
C VAL A 131 -2.67 -6.58 -8.00
N MET A 132 -2.95 -7.12 -9.20
CA MET A 132 -1.96 -7.34 -10.25
C MET A 132 -1.35 -6.03 -10.76
N ARG A 133 -2.16 -5.00 -11.05
CA ARG A 133 -1.63 -3.67 -11.46
C ARG A 133 -0.76 -3.05 -10.38
N ASN A 134 -1.16 -3.16 -9.12
CA ASN A 134 -0.35 -2.66 -8.01
C ASN A 134 0.95 -3.44 -7.88
N HIS A 135 0.93 -4.75 -8.10
CA HIS A 135 2.13 -5.60 -8.10
C HIS A 135 3.05 -5.31 -9.29
N VAL A 136 2.51 -5.17 -10.49
CA VAL A 136 3.30 -4.84 -11.70
C VAL A 136 3.94 -3.46 -11.55
N THR A 137 3.20 -2.45 -11.09
CA THR A 137 3.75 -1.11 -10.87
C THR A 137 4.83 -1.11 -9.77
N PHE A 138 4.63 -1.87 -8.69
CA PHE A 138 5.62 -2.04 -7.62
C PHE A 138 6.86 -2.79 -8.13
N PHE A 139 6.65 -3.83 -8.94
CA PHE A 139 7.72 -4.57 -9.59
C PHE A 139 8.53 -3.68 -10.53
N ASP A 140 7.88 -2.94 -11.44
CA ASP A 140 8.56 -2.05 -12.38
C ASP A 140 9.37 -0.96 -11.66
N MET A 141 8.88 -0.50 -10.53
CA MET A 141 9.55 0.47 -9.67
C MET A 141 10.80 -0.11 -9.00
N ILE A 142 10.74 -1.36 -8.51
CA ILE A 142 11.88 -2.04 -7.86
C ILE A 142 12.85 -2.62 -8.90
N ALA A 143 12.34 -3.16 -10.01
CA ALA A 143 13.15 -3.74 -11.08
C ALA A 143 13.88 -2.70 -11.91
N GLY A 144 13.45 -1.43 -11.87
CA GLY A 144 14.20 -0.34 -12.49
C GLY A 144 15.62 -0.27 -11.92
N LYS A 145 16.63 -0.10 -12.79
CA LYS A 145 18.07 -0.14 -12.51
C LYS A 145 18.56 0.64 -11.28
N ALA A 146 17.72 1.51 -10.77
CA ALA A 146 18.11 2.48 -9.76
C ALA A 146 18.10 1.90 -8.33
N ALA A 147 17.23 0.94 -8.01
CA ALA A 147 16.95 0.57 -6.62
C ALA A 147 17.97 -0.39 -6.00
N LEU A 148 18.44 -1.34 -6.78
CA LEU A 148 19.29 -2.43 -6.29
C LEU A 148 20.71 -2.38 -6.86
N GLY A 149 21.01 -1.40 -7.73
CA GLY A 149 22.29 -1.33 -8.44
C GLY A 149 22.46 -2.42 -9.50
N PHE A 150 21.43 -3.23 -9.75
CA PHE A 150 21.41 -4.27 -10.77
C PHE A 150 19.98 -4.56 -11.24
N ASP A 151 19.85 -5.09 -12.47
CA ASP A 151 18.55 -5.46 -13.02
C ASP A 151 18.06 -6.77 -12.39
N LEU A 152 16.85 -6.75 -11.81
CA LEU A 152 16.14 -7.97 -11.43
C LEU A 152 15.54 -8.62 -12.68
N SER A 153 15.58 -9.95 -12.74
CA SER A 153 14.73 -10.66 -13.72
C SER A 153 13.24 -10.51 -13.32
N PRO A 154 12.32 -10.62 -14.29
CA PRO A 154 10.89 -10.62 -14.00
C PRO A 154 10.49 -11.62 -12.91
N GLU A 155 11.08 -12.82 -12.93
CA GLU A 155 10.81 -13.88 -11.96
C GLU A 155 11.31 -13.52 -10.55
N ALA A 156 12.51 -12.94 -10.45
CA ALA A 156 13.09 -12.53 -9.19
C ALA A 156 12.27 -11.42 -8.52
N GLY A 157 11.83 -10.45 -9.30
CA GLY A 157 10.97 -9.38 -8.81
C GLY A 157 9.59 -9.90 -8.41
N PHE A 158 9.01 -10.81 -9.18
CA PHE A 158 7.77 -11.49 -8.82
C PHE A 158 7.90 -12.21 -7.47
N VAL A 159 8.96 -12.99 -7.28
CA VAL A 159 9.20 -13.71 -6.02
C VAL A 159 9.34 -12.74 -4.85
N LEU A 160 10.18 -11.71 -4.96
CA LEU A 160 10.38 -10.72 -3.90
C LEU A 160 9.08 -10.02 -3.50
N THR A 161 8.31 -9.55 -4.49
CA THR A 161 7.07 -8.83 -4.25
C THR A 161 6.03 -9.73 -3.58
N HIS A 162 5.81 -10.91 -4.12
CA HIS A 162 4.78 -11.82 -3.62
C HIS A 162 5.15 -12.46 -2.28
N ALA A 163 6.43 -12.69 -2.01
CA ALA A 163 6.87 -13.16 -0.71
C ALA A 163 6.53 -12.15 0.39
N VAL A 164 6.84 -10.87 0.21
CA VAL A 164 6.58 -9.85 1.23
C VAL A 164 5.08 -9.57 1.36
N VAL A 165 4.42 -9.22 0.26
CA VAL A 165 2.99 -8.85 0.28
C VAL A 165 2.13 -10.04 0.70
N GLY A 166 2.44 -11.24 0.20
CA GLY A 166 1.71 -12.47 0.55
C GLY A 166 1.84 -12.83 2.03
N LEU A 167 3.05 -12.75 2.59
CA LEU A 167 3.27 -13.06 4.01
C LEU A 167 2.65 -12.02 4.94
N LEU A 168 2.74 -10.72 4.62
CA LEU A 168 2.07 -9.67 5.39
C LEU A 168 0.55 -9.81 5.34
N ARG A 169 -0.01 -10.17 4.18
CA ARG A 169 -1.43 -10.48 4.04
C ARG A 169 -1.83 -11.69 4.86
N ALA A 170 -1.09 -12.79 4.77
CA ALA A 170 -1.33 -14.00 5.55
C ALA A 170 -1.31 -13.69 7.06
N ALA A 171 -0.33 -12.98 7.56
CA ALA A 171 -0.23 -12.56 8.95
C ALA A 171 -1.42 -11.70 9.43
N THR A 172 -2.05 -10.93 8.52
CA THR A 172 -3.24 -10.15 8.84
C THR A 172 -4.50 -11.01 8.89
N ILE A 173 -4.59 -12.04 8.04
CA ILE A 173 -5.75 -12.95 7.95
C ILE A 173 -5.67 -14.03 9.03
N GLU A 174 -4.50 -14.58 9.26
CA GLU A 174 -4.21 -15.65 10.21
C GLU A 174 -3.87 -15.09 11.61
N SER A 175 -4.72 -14.20 12.12
CA SER A 175 -4.50 -13.50 13.40
C SER A 175 -4.33 -14.42 14.61
N ASP A 176 -4.77 -15.68 14.50
CA ASP A 176 -4.65 -16.69 15.56
C ASP A 176 -3.20 -17.14 15.81
N LEU A 177 -2.29 -16.90 14.86
CA LEU A 177 -0.86 -17.21 15.01
C LEU A 177 -0.13 -16.31 16.01
N ALA A 178 -0.74 -15.24 16.48
CA ALA A 178 -0.17 -14.30 17.45
C ALA A 178 1.29 -13.89 17.13
N LEU A 179 1.57 -13.63 15.85
CA LEU A 179 2.91 -13.23 15.40
C LEU A 179 3.25 -11.84 15.92
N GLU A 180 4.41 -11.70 16.54
CA GLU A 180 4.93 -10.41 16.96
C GLU A 180 5.32 -9.57 15.72
N PRO A 181 4.76 -8.36 15.53
CA PRO A 181 4.98 -7.57 14.32
C PRO A 181 6.45 -7.29 14.02
N GLN A 182 7.24 -6.99 15.06
CA GLN A 182 8.67 -6.72 14.92
C GLN A 182 9.46 -7.98 14.50
N ALA A 183 9.12 -9.13 15.07
CA ALA A 183 9.75 -10.40 14.72
C ALA A 183 9.42 -10.79 13.27
N LEU A 184 8.19 -10.58 12.82
CA LEU A 184 7.79 -10.82 11.43
C LEU A 184 8.54 -9.87 10.47
N GLU A 185 8.67 -8.59 10.81
CA GLU A 185 9.47 -7.64 10.04
C GLU A 185 10.92 -8.11 9.91
N ASP A 186 11.54 -8.57 11.01
CA ASP A 186 12.92 -9.04 11.01
C ASP A 186 13.12 -10.28 10.13
N GLU A 187 12.19 -11.23 10.15
CA GLU A 187 12.24 -12.42 9.29
C GLU A 187 12.02 -12.07 7.80
N LEU A 188 11.11 -11.15 7.50
CA LEU A 188 10.90 -10.67 6.13
C LEU A 188 12.14 -9.96 5.57
N VAL A 189 12.77 -9.12 6.38
CA VAL A 189 14.02 -8.45 6.01
C VAL A 189 15.11 -9.48 5.74
N ARG A 190 15.30 -10.45 6.65
CA ARG A 190 16.28 -11.53 6.49
C ARG A 190 16.06 -12.35 5.22
N LEU A 191 14.79 -12.69 4.92
CA LEU A 191 14.42 -13.41 3.70
C LEU A 191 14.80 -12.62 2.45
N MET A 192 14.46 -11.33 2.41
CA MET A 192 14.75 -10.47 1.26
C MET A 192 16.26 -10.27 1.07
N GLU A 193 16.99 -10.00 2.13
CA GLU A 193 18.44 -9.81 2.09
C GLU A 193 19.17 -11.07 1.64
N ALA A 194 18.75 -12.23 2.14
CA ALA A 194 19.32 -13.53 1.73
C ALA A 194 19.09 -13.79 0.24
N TYR A 195 17.87 -13.54 -0.25
CA TYR A 195 17.53 -13.75 -1.65
C TYR A 195 18.28 -12.77 -2.57
N ILE A 196 18.32 -11.48 -2.23
CA ILE A 196 19.08 -10.46 -2.98
C ILE A 196 20.56 -10.82 -3.02
N SER A 197 21.14 -11.25 -1.90
CA SER A 197 22.54 -11.68 -1.82
C SER A 197 22.83 -12.88 -2.71
N ALA A 198 21.93 -13.88 -2.74
CA ALA A 198 22.05 -15.04 -3.62
C ALA A 198 22.02 -14.64 -5.10
N LEU A 199 21.14 -13.70 -5.48
CA LEU A 199 21.09 -13.18 -6.85
C LEU A 199 22.38 -12.45 -7.26
N LEU A 200 22.99 -11.71 -6.35
CA LEU A 200 24.27 -11.01 -6.60
C LEU A 200 25.41 -12.00 -6.81
N VAL A 201 25.49 -13.05 -5.99
CA VAL A 201 26.53 -14.11 -6.13
C VAL A 201 26.38 -14.84 -7.46
N ALA A 202 25.18 -15.23 -7.84
CA ALA A 202 24.90 -15.95 -9.08
C ALA A 202 25.27 -15.16 -10.35
N ARG A 203 25.44 -13.84 -10.28
CA ARG A 203 25.83 -12.97 -11.40
C ARG A 203 27.33 -12.73 -11.48
N SER A 204 28.06 -13.02 -10.41
CA SER A 204 29.51 -12.79 -10.31
C SER A 204 30.32 -14.01 -10.73
N GLY A 205 29.71 -15.15 -11.00
CA GLY A 205 30.30 -16.40 -11.47
C GLY A 205 29.89 -16.70 -12.90
#